data_d0c0a7aafa07b27b9979e812f238bf2e
#
_entry.id   d0c0a7aafa07b27b9979e812f238bf2e
#
_cell.length_a   1.000
_cell.length_b   1.000
_cell.length_c   1.000
_cell.angle_alpha   90.00
_cell.angle_beta   90.00
_cell.angle_gamma   90.00
#
_symmetry.space_group_name_H-M   'P 1'
#
loop_
_entity.id
_entity.type
_entity.pdbx_description
1 polymer ?
#
loop_
_entity_poly.entity_id
_entity_poly.type
_entity_poly.pdbx_seq_one_letter_code
_entity_poly.pdbx_strand_id
1 'polypeptide(L)'
;WCEFLPASEDNVFFDEMMNAMKANPDNYPYYKHLLEEGMTDQQIYNYAYGQKKTHLLGQSDDDSSAKNIKLTLANNYYKNSMDRMPRLRYGTAHVYNCIMDAQDLREMRLDIEKTNPELAKKIVSNGASSNCGAHMLLENCYMSGITNALISGNGSSPAGYINAFNTIYMMDGVKQELKVALNTDKEGEVALVQDKDEFKKDLPYTGYTLYAASELDTKVKPYTGAGKLTLTTLQWEKTSYNEAKQEHTEHIWNDGEVKKEATCTEEGSKLYTCIVCGDTKTEVIPAAGHNYSTEWTIDKEATTTEEGSKSHHCTVCGDKADITVIPKLENTQPGDND
;
A
#
# COMPACT_ATOMS: atom_id res chain seq x y z
N TRP A 1 -9.94 13.29 -6.68
CA TRP A 1 -11.26 13.34 -6.04
C TRP A 1 -12.38 13.24 -7.10
N CYS A 2 -12.37 12.12 -7.82
CA CYS A 2 -13.39 11.87 -8.85
C CYS A 2 -14.51 11.01 -8.27
N GLU A 3 -15.72 11.26 -8.76
CA GLU A 3 -16.87 10.43 -8.52
C GLU A 3 -17.24 9.71 -9.81
N PHE A 4 -17.28 8.38 -9.77
CA PHE A 4 -17.66 7.53 -10.87
C PHE A 4 -19.02 6.93 -10.55
N LEU A 5 -20.06 7.59 -11.03
CA LEU A 5 -21.43 7.14 -10.85
C LEU A 5 -21.89 6.31 -12.04
N PRO A 6 -22.88 5.44 -11.84
CA PRO A 6 -23.69 4.96 -12.96
C PRO A 6 -24.28 6.14 -13.70
N ALA A 7 -24.79 5.95 -14.92
CA ALA A 7 -25.51 7.01 -15.65
C ALA A 7 -26.59 7.60 -14.74
N SER A 8 -26.87 8.90 -14.78
CA SER A 8 -27.89 9.50 -13.92
C SER A 8 -29.27 8.93 -14.22
N GLU A 9 -30.16 8.92 -13.24
CA GLU A 9 -31.56 8.53 -13.42
C GLU A 9 -32.27 9.40 -14.50
N ASP A 10 -31.72 10.59 -14.78
CA ASP A 10 -32.17 11.51 -15.80
C ASP A 10 -31.48 11.30 -17.16
N ASN A 11 -30.89 10.14 -17.40
CA ASN A 11 -30.22 9.87 -18.68
C ASN A 11 -31.23 9.52 -19.77
N VAL A 12 -31.67 10.52 -20.50
CA VAL A 12 -32.65 10.41 -21.60
C VAL A 12 -32.29 9.30 -22.60
N PHE A 13 -31.00 9.10 -22.89
CA PHE A 13 -30.58 8.05 -23.82
C PHE A 13 -30.89 6.64 -23.27
N PHE A 14 -30.69 6.40 -22.00
CA PHE A 14 -31.03 5.11 -21.39
C PHE A 14 -32.53 4.89 -21.34
N ASP A 15 -33.31 5.91 -21.03
CA ASP A 15 -34.77 5.83 -21.00
C ASP A 15 -35.35 5.58 -22.39
N GLU A 16 -34.85 6.30 -23.39
CA GLU A 16 -35.28 6.11 -24.81
C GLU A 16 -34.91 4.70 -25.28
N MET A 17 -33.72 4.20 -24.96
CA MET A 17 -33.29 2.86 -25.32
C MET A 17 -34.16 1.79 -24.64
N MET A 18 -34.43 1.93 -23.35
CA MET A 18 -35.33 1.00 -22.63
C MET A 18 -36.76 1.03 -23.16
N ASN A 19 -37.27 2.21 -23.46
CA ASN A 19 -38.60 2.33 -24.04
C ASN A 19 -38.67 1.69 -25.45
N ALA A 20 -37.61 1.83 -26.25
CA ALA A 20 -37.51 1.16 -27.56
C ALA A 20 -37.46 -0.39 -27.42
N MET A 21 -36.71 -0.90 -26.45
CA MET A 21 -36.62 -2.33 -26.16
C MET A 21 -37.98 -2.89 -25.71
N LYS A 22 -38.68 -2.18 -24.81
CA LYS A 22 -40.01 -2.55 -24.32
C LYS A 22 -41.04 -2.57 -25.41
N ALA A 23 -41.00 -1.58 -26.32
CA ALA A 23 -41.94 -1.46 -27.43
C ALA A 23 -41.77 -2.58 -28.47
N ASN A 24 -40.57 -3.05 -28.73
CA ASN A 24 -40.24 -4.06 -29.73
C ASN A 24 -39.16 -5.07 -29.23
N PRO A 25 -39.48 -5.94 -28.30
CA PRO A 25 -38.48 -6.86 -27.71
C PRO A 25 -37.77 -7.75 -28.74
N ASP A 26 -38.46 -8.14 -29.79
CA ASP A 26 -37.93 -9.00 -30.87
C ASP A 26 -36.76 -8.37 -31.63
N ASN A 27 -36.67 -7.04 -31.63
CA ASN A 27 -35.55 -6.33 -32.25
C ASN A 27 -34.29 -6.28 -31.31
N TYR A 28 -34.45 -6.71 -30.08
CA TYR A 28 -33.39 -6.67 -29.05
C TYR A 28 -33.20 -8.03 -28.40
N PRO A 29 -32.53 -9.00 -29.08
CA PRO A 29 -32.47 -10.40 -28.65
C PRO A 29 -31.93 -10.59 -27.21
N TYR A 30 -30.96 -9.73 -26.78
CA TYR A 30 -30.42 -9.83 -25.44
C TYR A 30 -31.40 -9.35 -24.36
N TYR A 31 -32.12 -8.28 -24.62
CA TYR A 31 -33.18 -7.81 -23.74
C TYR A 31 -34.30 -8.86 -23.61
N LYS A 32 -34.75 -9.42 -24.72
CA LYS A 32 -35.74 -10.51 -24.76
C LYS A 32 -35.27 -11.73 -23.98
N HIS A 33 -34.01 -12.13 -24.15
CA HIS A 33 -33.39 -13.23 -23.41
C HIS A 33 -33.43 -12.97 -21.90
N LEU A 34 -33.10 -11.79 -21.44
CA LEU A 34 -33.12 -11.44 -20.01
C LEU A 34 -34.55 -11.47 -19.42
N LEU A 35 -35.56 -11.06 -20.21
CA LEU A 35 -36.98 -11.22 -19.80
C LEU A 35 -37.36 -12.71 -19.70
N GLU A 36 -36.97 -13.52 -20.67
CA GLU A 36 -37.20 -14.99 -20.67
C GLU A 36 -36.51 -15.69 -19.49
N GLU A 37 -35.34 -15.20 -19.08
CA GLU A 37 -34.63 -15.64 -17.86
C GLU A 37 -35.29 -15.17 -16.55
N GLY A 38 -36.37 -14.35 -16.65
CA GLY A 38 -37.18 -13.93 -15.50
C GLY A 38 -36.79 -12.61 -14.87
N MET A 39 -35.93 -11.80 -15.53
CA MET A 39 -35.66 -10.44 -15.07
C MET A 39 -36.85 -9.53 -15.37
N THR A 40 -37.12 -8.63 -14.42
CA THR A 40 -38.05 -7.50 -14.66
C THR A 40 -37.36 -6.42 -15.47
N ASP A 41 -38.16 -5.55 -16.12
CA ASP A 41 -37.66 -4.36 -16.84
C ASP A 41 -36.75 -3.50 -15.96
N GLN A 42 -37.11 -3.32 -14.68
CA GLN A 42 -36.30 -2.51 -13.75
C GLN A 42 -34.96 -3.20 -13.41
N GLN A 43 -34.97 -4.52 -13.29
CA GLN A 43 -33.71 -5.26 -13.07
C GLN A 43 -32.81 -5.21 -14.30
N ILE A 44 -33.36 -5.31 -15.50
CA ILE A 44 -32.62 -5.17 -16.77
C ILE A 44 -32.06 -3.75 -16.90
N TYR A 45 -32.85 -2.75 -16.56
CA TYR A 45 -32.39 -1.36 -16.52
C TYR A 45 -31.22 -1.18 -15.55
N ASN A 46 -31.36 -1.63 -14.32
CA ASN A 46 -30.31 -1.52 -13.29
C ASN A 46 -29.04 -2.31 -13.68
N TYR A 47 -29.22 -3.46 -14.33
CA TYR A 47 -28.11 -4.27 -14.85
C TYR A 47 -27.36 -3.54 -15.96
N ALA A 48 -28.07 -3.00 -16.96
CA ALA A 48 -27.48 -2.23 -18.04
C ALA A 48 -26.79 -0.95 -17.52
N TYR A 49 -27.43 -0.32 -16.56
CA TYR A 49 -26.94 0.86 -15.85
C TYR A 49 -25.66 0.61 -15.06
N GLY A 50 -25.54 -0.57 -14.41
CA GLY A 50 -24.36 -1.01 -13.68
C GLY A 50 -23.23 -1.53 -14.55
N GLN A 51 -23.42 -1.76 -15.87
CA GLN A 51 -22.42 -2.30 -16.80
C GLN A 51 -21.22 -1.38 -17.05
N LYS A 52 -21.00 -0.40 -16.21
CA LYS A 52 -19.86 0.51 -16.33
C LYS A 52 -18.55 -0.14 -15.95
N LYS A 53 -17.58 0.16 -16.77
CA LYS A 53 -16.17 -0.19 -16.59
C LYS A 53 -15.40 1.11 -16.49
N THR A 54 -14.70 1.32 -15.39
CA THR A 54 -14.06 2.62 -15.13
C THR A 54 -12.70 2.77 -15.78
N HIS A 55 -11.66 2.13 -15.28
CA HIS A 55 -10.29 2.37 -15.74
C HIS A 55 -9.68 1.12 -16.36
N LEU A 56 -9.45 1.15 -17.67
CA LEU A 56 -8.61 0.18 -18.35
C LEU A 56 -7.28 0.82 -18.73
N LEU A 57 -6.20 0.27 -18.21
CA LEU A 57 -4.83 0.73 -18.47
C LEU A 57 -4.03 -0.42 -19.07
N GLY A 58 -3.35 -0.12 -20.19
CA GLY A 58 -2.74 -1.14 -21.05
C GLY A 58 -3.74 -1.69 -22.07
N GLN A 59 -3.44 -1.48 -23.36
CA GLN A 59 -4.36 -1.75 -24.45
C GLN A 59 -4.65 -3.26 -24.60
N SER A 60 -3.61 -4.07 -24.62
CA SER A 60 -3.68 -5.51 -24.81
C SER A 60 -2.62 -6.25 -24.00
N ASP A 61 -2.72 -7.58 -23.95
CA ASP A 61 -1.75 -8.42 -23.26
C ASP A 61 -0.39 -8.49 -24.02
N ASP A 62 -0.37 -8.10 -25.29
CA ASP A 62 0.82 -8.09 -26.15
C ASP A 62 1.52 -6.73 -26.18
N ASP A 63 0.87 -5.68 -25.65
CA ASP A 63 1.42 -4.32 -25.63
C ASP A 63 2.33 -4.09 -24.42
N SER A 64 3.56 -4.53 -24.55
CA SER A 64 4.58 -4.37 -23.49
C SER A 64 5.00 -2.91 -23.25
N SER A 65 4.62 -1.95 -24.12
CA SER A 65 4.89 -0.52 -23.92
C SER A 65 4.18 0.01 -22.66
N ALA A 66 3.08 -0.61 -22.27
CA ALA A 66 2.33 -0.33 -21.06
C ALA A 66 3.15 -0.53 -19.76
N LYS A 67 4.34 -1.14 -19.80
CA LYS A 67 5.25 -1.24 -18.64
C LYS A 67 5.67 0.11 -18.06
N ASN A 68 5.60 1.16 -18.87
CA ASN A 68 5.95 2.51 -18.46
C ASN A 68 4.78 3.24 -17.75
N ILE A 69 3.60 2.65 -17.69
CA ILE A 69 2.45 3.23 -16.98
C ILE A 69 2.78 3.30 -15.49
N LYS A 70 2.67 4.51 -14.94
CA LYS A 70 2.69 4.76 -13.50
C LYS A 70 1.43 5.55 -13.16
N LEU A 71 0.53 4.93 -12.43
CA LEU A 71 -0.78 5.50 -12.11
C LEU A 71 -0.92 5.71 -10.61
N THR A 72 -1.46 6.86 -10.23
CA THR A 72 -1.97 7.08 -8.87
C THR A 72 -3.45 7.41 -8.95
N LEU A 73 -4.26 6.65 -8.23
CA LEU A 73 -5.68 6.90 -8.01
C LEU A 73 -5.91 7.15 -6.53
N ALA A 74 -6.26 8.38 -6.19
CA ALA A 74 -6.41 8.78 -4.80
C ALA A 74 -7.73 9.51 -4.57
N ASN A 75 -8.36 9.23 -3.43
CA ASN A 75 -9.57 9.94 -2.98
C ASN A 75 -10.71 9.88 -4.00
N ASN A 76 -10.94 8.74 -4.63
CA ASN A 76 -12.01 8.56 -5.60
C ASN A 76 -13.17 7.74 -5.01
N TYR A 77 -14.37 8.02 -5.49
CA TYR A 77 -15.57 7.27 -5.18
C TYR A 77 -16.13 6.60 -6.44
N TYR A 78 -16.21 5.28 -6.39
CA TYR A 78 -16.80 4.43 -7.44
C TYR A 78 -18.11 3.87 -6.92
N LYS A 79 -19.22 4.29 -7.51
CA LYS A 79 -20.55 3.78 -7.17
C LYS A 79 -21.07 2.86 -8.26
N ASN A 80 -21.44 1.64 -7.89
CA ASN A 80 -22.06 0.64 -8.76
C ASN A 80 -21.33 0.41 -10.10
N SER A 81 -19.99 0.46 -10.06
CA SER A 81 -19.19 0.04 -11.20
C SER A 81 -19.03 -1.47 -11.20
N MET A 82 -19.31 -2.13 -12.33
CA MET A 82 -19.20 -3.58 -12.43
C MET A 82 -17.78 -4.08 -12.60
N ASP A 83 -16.86 -3.26 -13.12
CA ASP A 83 -15.52 -3.74 -13.45
C ASP A 83 -14.49 -2.62 -13.52
N ARG A 84 -13.21 -2.97 -13.32
CA ARG A 84 -12.06 -2.12 -13.57
C ARG A 84 -11.91 -0.93 -12.62
N MET A 85 -11.84 -1.20 -11.33
CA MET A 85 -11.63 -0.18 -10.29
C MET A 85 -10.22 -0.22 -9.65
N PRO A 86 -9.08 -0.07 -10.36
CA PRO A 86 -8.86 -0.14 -11.82
C PRO A 86 -8.55 -1.56 -12.34
N ARG A 87 -8.44 -1.74 -13.66
CA ARG A 87 -7.77 -2.87 -14.30
C ARG A 87 -6.49 -2.39 -14.96
N LEU A 88 -5.36 -3.00 -14.60
CA LEU A 88 -4.03 -2.65 -15.10
C LEU A 88 -3.39 -3.87 -15.78
N ARG A 89 -2.86 -3.65 -16.98
CA ARG A 89 -1.93 -4.55 -17.66
C ARG A 89 -0.56 -3.91 -17.68
N TYR A 90 0.45 -4.63 -17.21
CA TYR A 90 1.81 -4.09 -17.05
C TYR A 90 1.86 -2.84 -16.15
N GLY A 91 3.04 -2.25 -15.99
CA GLY A 91 3.20 -1.01 -15.25
C GLY A 91 2.87 -1.10 -13.76
N THR A 92 2.65 0.04 -13.15
CA THR A 92 2.50 0.20 -11.70
C THR A 92 1.30 1.09 -11.38
N ALA A 93 0.47 0.69 -10.41
CA ALA A 93 -0.64 1.51 -9.92
C ALA A 93 -0.65 1.56 -8.39
N HIS A 94 -0.75 2.77 -7.84
CA HIS A 94 -1.01 3.02 -6.43
C HIS A 94 -2.41 3.59 -6.26
N VAL A 95 -3.25 2.90 -5.49
CA VAL A 95 -4.65 3.25 -5.24
C VAL A 95 -4.84 3.46 -3.74
N TYR A 96 -5.22 4.66 -3.32
CA TYR A 96 -5.40 4.91 -1.90
C TYR A 96 -6.57 5.84 -1.58
N ASN A 97 -7.12 5.69 -0.37
CA ASN A 97 -8.29 6.44 0.10
C ASN A 97 -9.48 6.38 -0.88
N CYS A 98 -9.64 5.27 -1.58
CA CYS A 98 -10.74 5.12 -2.54
C CYS A 98 -11.89 4.33 -1.93
N ILE A 99 -13.11 4.75 -2.28
CA ILE A 99 -14.35 4.04 -1.95
C ILE A 99 -14.81 3.32 -3.22
N MET A 100 -15.00 2.02 -3.13
CA MET A 100 -15.52 1.16 -4.21
C MET A 100 -16.80 0.50 -3.69
N ASP A 101 -17.94 1.05 -4.07
CA ASP A 101 -19.26 0.65 -3.58
C ASP A 101 -20.10 0.05 -4.70
N ALA A 102 -20.37 -1.24 -4.62
CA ALA A 102 -21.23 -1.99 -5.52
C ALA A 102 -22.44 -2.62 -4.78
N GLN A 103 -22.86 -1.99 -3.68
CA GLN A 103 -23.89 -2.55 -2.81
C GLN A 103 -25.23 -2.71 -3.55
N ASP A 104 -25.67 -1.73 -4.35
CA ASP A 104 -26.94 -1.84 -5.07
C ASP A 104 -26.89 -2.97 -6.14
N LEU A 105 -25.71 -3.19 -6.77
CA LEU A 105 -25.53 -4.34 -7.68
C LEU A 105 -25.59 -5.66 -6.92
N ARG A 106 -25.06 -5.70 -5.72
CA ARG A 106 -25.11 -6.88 -4.85
C ARG A 106 -26.54 -7.20 -4.43
N GLU A 107 -27.31 -6.20 -4.04
CA GLU A 107 -28.72 -6.34 -3.67
C GLU A 107 -29.54 -6.82 -4.86
N MET A 108 -29.36 -6.25 -6.03
CA MET A 108 -30.00 -6.72 -7.27
C MET A 108 -29.67 -8.19 -7.56
N ARG A 109 -28.39 -8.59 -7.42
CA ARG A 109 -27.99 -9.99 -7.58
C ARG A 109 -28.71 -10.92 -6.62
N LEU A 110 -28.77 -10.56 -5.34
CA LEU A 110 -29.46 -11.32 -4.30
C LEU A 110 -30.97 -11.42 -4.58
N ASP A 111 -31.58 -10.39 -5.14
CA ASP A 111 -32.98 -10.42 -5.53
C ASP A 111 -33.21 -11.38 -6.71
N ILE A 112 -32.40 -11.33 -7.74
CA ILE A 112 -32.47 -12.25 -8.88
C ILE A 112 -32.18 -13.68 -8.45
N GLU A 113 -31.29 -13.91 -7.49
CA GLU A 113 -30.96 -15.25 -6.99
C GLU A 113 -32.16 -15.99 -6.41
N LYS A 114 -33.19 -15.28 -5.90
CA LYS A 114 -34.42 -15.87 -5.39
C LYS A 114 -35.27 -16.54 -6.49
N THR A 115 -35.18 -16.03 -7.71
CA THR A 115 -35.97 -16.49 -8.85
C THR A 115 -35.16 -17.23 -9.90
N ASN A 116 -33.93 -16.80 -10.13
CA ASN A 116 -33.03 -17.40 -11.11
C ASN A 116 -31.57 -17.43 -10.59
N PRO A 117 -31.18 -18.46 -9.80
CA PRO A 117 -29.83 -18.60 -9.25
C PRO A 117 -28.74 -18.66 -10.32
N GLU A 118 -29.02 -19.25 -11.49
CA GLU A 118 -28.01 -19.38 -12.56
C GLU A 118 -27.73 -18.03 -13.23
N LEU A 119 -28.75 -17.20 -13.41
CA LEU A 119 -28.57 -15.82 -13.88
C LEU A 119 -27.82 -14.97 -12.85
N ALA A 120 -28.18 -15.09 -11.59
CA ALA A 120 -27.51 -14.35 -10.50
C ALA A 120 -25.99 -14.61 -10.47
N LYS A 121 -25.54 -15.82 -10.75
CA LYS A 121 -24.11 -16.18 -10.84
C LYS A 121 -23.36 -15.41 -11.93
N LYS A 122 -24.07 -14.99 -12.99
CA LYS A 122 -23.48 -14.20 -14.10
C LYS A 122 -23.35 -12.70 -13.76
N ILE A 123 -24.08 -12.22 -12.75
CA ILE A 123 -24.07 -10.84 -12.29
C ILE A 123 -22.94 -10.69 -11.25
N VAL A 124 -21.75 -10.34 -11.71
CA VAL A 124 -20.56 -10.18 -10.88
C VAL A 124 -20.01 -8.77 -10.98
N SER A 125 -19.50 -8.27 -9.87
CA SER A 125 -18.73 -7.04 -9.84
C SER A 125 -17.27 -7.35 -9.53
N ASN A 126 -16.37 -6.69 -10.26
CA ASN A 126 -14.93 -6.85 -10.14
C ASN A 126 -14.31 -5.53 -9.66
N GLY A 127 -13.55 -5.59 -8.60
CA GLY A 127 -12.84 -4.44 -8.04
C GLY A 127 -11.54 -4.15 -8.81
N ALA A 128 -10.44 -4.18 -8.09
CA ALA A 128 -9.12 -3.92 -8.65
C ALA A 128 -8.52 -5.19 -9.26
N SER A 129 -7.99 -5.09 -10.47
CA SER A 129 -7.46 -6.22 -11.24
C SER A 129 -6.07 -5.93 -11.80
N SER A 130 -5.10 -6.78 -11.48
CA SER A 130 -3.71 -6.69 -11.94
C SER A 130 -3.40 -7.85 -12.88
N ASN A 131 -2.88 -7.53 -14.08
CA ASN A 131 -2.68 -8.47 -15.17
C ASN A 131 -1.28 -8.31 -15.80
N CYS A 132 -0.80 -9.33 -16.49
CA CYS A 132 0.43 -9.27 -17.30
C CYS A 132 1.65 -8.80 -16.52
N GLY A 133 1.83 -9.28 -15.27
CA GLY A 133 2.93 -8.87 -14.41
C GLY A 133 2.87 -7.42 -13.94
N ALA A 134 1.71 -6.75 -14.01
CA ALA A 134 1.52 -5.43 -13.43
C ALA A 134 1.72 -5.45 -11.92
N HIS A 135 2.04 -4.31 -11.32
CA HIS A 135 2.18 -4.12 -9.90
C HIS A 135 1.12 -3.15 -9.38
N MET A 136 0.27 -3.59 -8.46
CA MET A 136 -0.80 -2.77 -7.91
C MET A 136 -0.87 -2.85 -6.39
N LEU A 137 -0.82 -1.70 -5.75
CA LEU A 137 -1.00 -1.56 -4.31
C LEU A 137 -2.25 -0.74 -4.02
N LEU A 138 -3.11 -1.28 -3.14
CA LEU A 138 -4.21 -0.54 -2.54
C LEU A 138 -3.87 -0.22 -1.08
N GLU A 139 -4.14 1.01 -0.64
CA GLU A 139 -3.99 1.40 0.75
C GLU A 139 -5.21 2.17 1.26
N ASN A 140 -5.66 1.82 2.46
CA ASN A 140 -6.71 2.54 3.16
C ASN A 140 -7.98 2.77 2.29
N CYS A 141 -8.38 1.76 1.52
CA CYS A 141 -9.58 1.80 0.71
C CYS A 141 -10.78 1.18 1.47
N TYR A 142 -11.99 1.51 1.01
CA TYR A 142 -13.22 0.89 1.47
C TYR A 142 -13.92 0.23 0.27
N MET A 143 -14.22 -1.06 0.39
CA MET A 143 -14.83 -1.85 -0.66
C MET A 143 -16.11 -2.50 -0.11
N SER A 144 -17.25 -2.36 -0.80
CA SER A 144 -18.52 -2.97 -0.39
C SER A 144 -19.29 -3.57 -1.54
N GLY A 145 -19.92 -4.72 -1.31
CA GLY A 145 -20.79 -5.41 -2.26
C GLY A 145 -20.09 -5.93 -3.54
N ILE A 146 -18.75 -5.92 -3.58
CA ILE A 146 -17.97 -6.32 -4.75
C ILE A 146 -17.73 -7.83 -4.72
N THR A 147 -18.14 -8.55 -5.77
CA THR A 147 -18.01 -10.01 -5.81
C THR A 147 -16.56 -10.47 -5.78
N ASN A 148 -15.70 -9.87 -6.61
CA ASN A 148 -14.28 -10.17 -6.70
C ASN A 148 -13.48 -8.89 -6.39
N ALA A 149 -13.14 -8.66 -5.13
CA ALA A 149 -12.55 -7.40 -4.69
C ALA A 149 -11.15 -7.15 -5.25
N LEU A 150 -10.25 -8.14 -5.14
CA LEU A 150 -8.89 -8.09 -5.68
C LEU A 150 -8.65 -9.29 -6.60
N ILE A 151 -8.18 -9.01 -7.81
CA ILE A 151 -8.01 -10.01 -8.87
C ILE A 151 -6.59 -9.98 -9.41
N SER A 152 -5.97 -11.16 -9.51
CA SER A 152 -4.72 -11.40 -10.22
C SER A 152 -5.02 -12.22 -11.48
N GLY A 153 -4.70 -11.67 -12.66
CA GLY A 153 -5.13 -12.23 -13.95
C GLY A 153 -6.58 -11.87 -14.31
N ASN A 154 -6.97 -12.12 -15.56
CA ASN A 154 -8.37 -11.97 -16.00
C ASN A 154 -8.64 -12.72 -17.31
N GLY A 155 -9.33 -13.86 -17.25
CA GLY A 155 -9.55 -14.72 -18.40
C GLY A 155 -8.22 -15.14 -19.05
N SER A 156 -8.00 -14.83 -20.32
CA SER A 156 -6.75 -15.13 -21.03
C SER A 156 -5.55 -14.29 -20.58
N SER A 157 -5.78 -13.17 -19.87
CA SER A 157 -4.70 -12.30 -19.39
C SER A 157 -3.94 -12.93 -18.23
N PRO A 158 -2.59 -13.01 -18.29
CA PRO A 158 -1.77 -13.55 -17.21
C PRO A 158 -1.94 -12.81 -15.90
N ALA A 159 -1.53 -13.47 -14.81
CA ALA A 159 -1.49 -12.90 -13.48
C ALA A 159 -0.61 -11.63 -13.38
N GLY A 160 -0.93 -10.76 -12.44
CA GLY A 160 -0.14 -9.62 -12.02
C GLY A 160 -0.15 -9.49 -10.50
N TYR A 161 0.77 -8.73 -9.95
CA TYR A 161 0.94 -8.53 -8.51
C TYR A 161 -0.09 -7.51 -7.99
N ILE A 162 -0.83 -7.88 -6.96
CA ILE A 162 -1.80 -6.99 -6.30
C ILE A 162 -1.89 -7.32 -4.81
N ASN A 163 -2.07 -6.30 -3.99
CA ASN A 163 -2.44 -6.46 -2.58
C ASN A 163 -3.12 -5.20 -2.05
N ALA A 164 -3.75 -5.33 -0.88
CA ALA A 164 -4.39 -4.22 -0.19
C ALA A 164 -4.03 -4.21 1.29
N PHE A 165 -3.70 -3.04 1.82
CA PHE A 165 -3.35 -2.84 3.22
C PHE A 165 -4.30 -1.83 3.86
N ASN A 166 -4.64 -2.05 5.13
CA ASN A 166 -5.57 -1.21 5.90
C ASN A 166 -6.90 -0.93 5.18
N THR A 167 -7.29 -1.82 4.27
CA THR A 167 -8.50 -1.72 3.46
C THR A 167 -9.63 -2.50 4.12
N ILE A 168 -10.81 -1.90 4.16
CA ILE A 168 -12.02 -2.55 4.67
C ILE A 168 -12.76 -3.17 3.49
N TYR A 169 -13.13 -4.45 3.62
CA TYR A 169 -13.99 -5.12 2.66
C TYR A 169 -15.25 -5.62 3.35
N MET A 170 -16.40 -5.16 2.85
CA MET A 170 -17.71 -5.47 3.39
C MET A 170 -18.54 -6.26 2.36
N MET A 171 -19.17 -7.34 2.80
CA MET A 171 -20.14 -8.09 2.03
C MET A 171 -21.36 -8.35 2.90
N ASP A 172 -22.52 -7.97 2.40
CA ASP A 172 -23.81 -8.15 3.09
C ASP A 172 -23.81 -7.60 4.55
N GLY A 173 -23.16 -6.45 4.73
CA GLY A 173 -23.02 -5.78 6.04
C GLY A 173 -21.97 -6.39 6.97
N VAL A 174 -21.25 -7.44 6.56
CA VAL A 174 -20.26 -8.12 7.38
C VAL A 174 -18.86 -7.89 6.81
N LYS A 175 -17.92 -7.52 7.69
CA LYS A 175 -16.51 -7.37 7.31
C LYS A 175 -15.92 -8.74 6.94
N GLN A 176 -15.30 -8.79 5.78
CA GLN A 176 -14.67 -9.99 5.25
C GLN A 176 -13.14 -9.87 5.24
N GLU A 177 -12.48 -11.00 5.22
CA GLU A 177 -11.06 -11.07 4.88
C GLU A 177 -10.87 -10.75 3.39
N LEU A 178 -9.96 -9.83 3.10
CA LEU A 178 -9.66 -9.43 1.72
C LEU A 178 -8.53 -10.33 1.17
N LYS A 179 -8.86 -11.13 0.18
CA LYS A 179 -7.94 -12.07 -0.48
C LYS A 179 -7.79 -11.73 -1.95
N VAL A 180 -6.61 -12.02 -2.49
CA VAL A 180 -6.37 -11.92 -3.93
C VAL A 180 -6.88 -13.20 -4.59
N ALA A 181 -7.86 -13.06 -5.47
CA ALA A 181 -8.39 -14.17 -6.26
C ALA A 181 -7.60 -14.33 -7.57
N LEU A 182 -7.23 -15.55 -7.91
CA LEU A 182 -6.76 -15.86 -9.26
C LEU A 182 -7.96 -15.93 -10.20
N ASN A 183 -7.89 -15.21 -11.32
CA ASN A 183 -8.93 -15.24 -12.36
C ASN A 183 -8.28 -15.29 -13.75
N THR A 184 -7.66 -16.42 -14.08
CA THR A 184 -7.03 -16.65 -15.38
C THR A 184 -7.34 -18.07 -15.88
N ASP A 185 -7.46 -18.21 -17.20
CA ASP A 185 -7.61 -19.49 -17.87
C ASP A 185 -6.26 -20.20 -18.08
N LYS A 186 -5.14 -19.57 -17.73
CA LYS A 186 -3.79 -20.12 -17.92
C LYS A 186 -3.48 -21.15 -16.86
N GLU A 187 -3.20 -22.36 -17.31
CA GLU A 187 -2.85 -23.48 -16.44
C GLU A 187 -1.53 -23.21 -15.69
N GLY A 188 -1.50 -23.58 -14.42
CA GLY A 188 -0.32 -23.47 -13.56
C GLY A 188 -0.01 -22.09 -13.01
N GLU A 189 -0.78 -21.05 -13.34
CA GLU A 189 -0.64 -19.74 -12.70
C GLU A 189 -1.22 -19.74 -11.26
N VAL A 190 -0.70 -18.84 -10.45
CA VAL A 190 -1.15 -18.61 -9.08
C VAL A 190 -1.43 -17.14 -8.87
N ALA A 191 -2.27 -16.79 -7.89
CA ALA A 191 -2.49 -15.41 -7.52
C ALA A 191 -1.18 -14.79 -6.99
N LEU A 192 -0.77 -13.66 -7.60
CA LEU A 192 0.45 -12.96 -7.22
C LEU A 192 0.11 -11.86 -6.21
N VAL A 193 0.68 -11.96 -5.01
CA VAL A 193 0.46 -11.01 -3.92
C VAL A 193 1.62 -10.03 -3.86
N GLN A 194 1.30 -8.73 -3.89
CA GLN A 194 2.30 -7.66 -3.82
C GLN A 194 2.74 -7.40 -2.40
N ASP A 195 4.05 -7.36 -2.17
CA ASP A 195 4.61 -6.83 -0.93
C ASP A 195 4.55 -5.30 -0.92
N LYS A 196 4.10 -4.73 0.21
CA LYS A 196 3.90 -3.29 0.35
C LYS A 196 5.22 -2.52 0.32
N ASP A 197 6.21 -2.98 1.04
CA ASP A 197 7.46 -2.25 1.21
C ASP A 197 8.31 -2.35 -0.05
N GLU A 198 8.24 -3.47 -0.74
CA GLU A 198 8.83 -3.65 -2.06
C GLU A 198 8.22 -2.68 -3.08
N PHE A 199 6.89 -2.63 -3.14
CA PHE A 199 6.18 -1.72 -4.06
C PHE A 199 6.52 -0.25 -3.79
N LYS A 200 6.58 0.16 -2.52
CA LYS A 200 6.82 1.57 -2.14
C LYS A 200 8.18 2.09 -2.56
N LYS A 201 9.16 1.22 -2.77
CA LYS A 201 10.49 1.63 -3.29
C LYS A 201 10.41 2.24 -4.68
N ASP A 202 9.42 1.86 -5.48
CA ASP A 202 9.23 2.30 -6.86
C ASP A 202 8.28 3.51 -7.00
N LEU A 203 7.70 3.99 -5.89
CA LEU A 203 6.83 5.17 -5.93
C LEU A 203 7.67 6.43 -6.19
N PRO A 204 7.25 7.28 -7.14
CA PRO A 204 7.97 8.52 -7.45
C PRO A 204 7.73 9.63 -6.42
N TYR A 205 7.02 9.34 -5.34
CA TYR A 205 6.67 10.29 -4.29
C TYR A 205 6.65 9.63 -2.92
N THR A 206 6.87 10.45 -1.91
CA THR A 206 6.67 10.17 -0.49
C THR A 206 5.73 11.24 0.09
N GLY A 207 5.15 11.02 1.24
CA GLY A 207 4.35 12.07 1.89
C GLY A 207 2.97 12.27 1.29
N TYR A 208 2.21 11.19 1.11
CA TYR A 208 0.78 11.23 0.82
C TYR A 208 -0.01 10.93 2.10
N THR A 209 -1.23 11.51 2.19
CA THR A 209 -2.08 11.34 3.36
C THR A 209 -2.95 10.10 3.20
N LEU A 210 -2.90 9.22 4.20
CA LEU A 210 -3.81 8.08 4.31
C LEU A 210 -4.86 8.38 5.40
N TYR A 211 -6.14 8.37 5.01
CA TYR A 211 -7.24 8.39 5.96
C TYR A 211 -7.57 6.96 6.41
N ALA A 212 -8.12 6.78 7.61
CA ALA A 212 -8.63 5.46 7.98
C ALA A 212 -9.76 5.05 7.01
N ALA A 213 -9.75 3.79 6.56
CA ALA A 213 -10.76 3.32 5.60
C ALA A 213 -12.20 3.49 6.11
N SER A 214 -12.41 3.45 7.42
CA SER A 214 -13.70 3.70 8.07
C SER A 214 -14.16 5.16 8.05
N GLU A 215 -13.27 6.10 7.73
CA GLU A 215 -13.57 7.55 7.71
C GLU A 215 -13.80 8.09 6.31
N LEU A 216 -13.63 7.27 5.26
CA LEU A 216 -13.68 7.73 3.87
C LEU A 216 -15.05 8.31 3.49
N ASP A 217 -16.14 7.84 4.09
CA ASP A 217 -17.48 8.40 3.87
C ASP A 217 -17.57 9.87 4.30
N THR A 218 -16.76 10.30 5.26
CA THR A 218 -16.76 11.68 5.76
C THR A 218 -15.60 12.50 5.24
N LYS A 219 -14.46 11.88 4.97
CA LYS A 219 -13.21 12.56 4.56
C LYS A 219 -13.04 12.65 3.05
N VAL A 220 -13.64 11.75 2.31
CA VAL A 220 -13.45 11.63 0.86
C VAL A 220 -14.75 11.85 0.10
N LYS A 221 -15.78 11.06 0.38
CA LYS A 221 -17.02 11.03 -0.39
C LYS A 221 -17.71 12.39 -0.58
N PRO A 222 -17.81 13.29 0.42
CA PRO A 222 -18.46 14.58 0.25
C PRO A 222 -17.73 15.52 -0.73
N TYR A 223 -16.46 15.26 -1.00
CA TYR A 223 -15.59 16.09 -1.83
C TYR A 223 -15.34 15.50 -3.22
N THR A 224 -15.87 14.32 -3.51
CA THR A 224 -15.77 13.70 -4.83
C THR A 224 -16.83 14.28 -5.79
N GLY A 225 -16.49 14.35 -7.07
CA GLY A 225 -17.37 14.81 -8.13
C GLY A 225 -17.13 16.26 -8.59
N ALA A 226 -17.73 16.58 -9.73
CA ALA A 226 -17.56 17.89 -10.34
C ALA A 226 -18.12 19.01 -9.44
N GLY A 227 -17.35 20.07 -9.25
CA GLY A 227 -17.75 21.25 -8.47
C GLY A 227 -17.74 21.05 -6.94
N LYS A 228 -17.35 19.88 -6.45
CA LYS A 228 -17.27 19.62 -4.99
C LYS A 228 -16.01 20.18 -4.36
N LEU A 229 -14.86 20.08 -5.05
CA LEU A 229 -13.61 20.68 -4.62
C LEU A 229 -13.48 22.08 -5.20
N THR A 230 -13.22 23.06 -4.34
CA THR A 230 -12.86 24.43 -4.70
C THR A 230 -11.42 24.70 -4.29
N LEU A 231 -10.82 25.78 -4.82
CA LEU A 231 -9.49 26.21 -4.37
C LEU A 231 -9.47 26.45 -2.86
N THR A 232 -10.55 26.97 -2.30
CA THR A 232 -10.70 27.19 -0.86
C THR A 232 -10.73 25.88 -0.11
N THR A 233 -11.43 24.87 -0.60
CA THR A 233 -11.47 23.53 0.00
C THR A 233 -10.08 22.89 -0.03
N LEU A 234 -9.37 22.98 -1.17
CA LEU A 234 -8.02 22.45 -1.30
C LEU A 234 -7.02 23.20 -0.39
N GLN A 235 -7.17 24.52 -0.23
CA GLN A 235 -6.36 25.29 0.72
C GLN A 235 -6.68 24.89 2.16
N TRP A 236 -7.95 24.71 2.49
CA TRP A 236 -8.37 24.27 3.81
C TRP A 236 -7.79 22.88 4.14
N GLU A 237 -7.85 21.94 3.22
CA GLU A 237 -7.23 20.64 3.43
C GLU A 237 -5.71 20.72 3.57
N LYS A 238 -5.07 21.57 2.78
CA LYS A 238 -3.63 21.81 2.86
C LYS A 238 -3.25 22.47 4.17
N THR A 239 -4.06 23.39 4.65
CA THR A 239 -3.87 24.08 5.94
C THR A 239 -4.19 23.14 7.10
N SER A 240 -5.29 22.39 7.03
CA SER A 240 -5.62 21.40 8.04
C SER A 240 -4.64 20.21 8.06
N TYR A 241 -4.04 19.87 6.94
CA TYR A 241 -2.94 18.90 6.91
C TYR A 241 -1.69 19.41 7.61
N ASN A 242 -1.37 20.71 7.49
CA ASN A 242 -0.23 21.33 8.15
C ASN A 242 -0.52 21.66 9.62
N GLU A 243 -1.79 21.92 9.99
CA GLU A 243 -2.23 22.28 11.34
C GLU A 243 -2.78 21.10 12.13
N ALA A 244 -3.46 20.17 11.48
CA ALA A 244 -3.86 18.88 12.04
C ALA A 244 -2.77 17.84 11.77
N LYS A 245 -1.58 18.07 12.28
CA LYS A 245 -0.85 16.94 12.85
C LYS A 245 -1.86 16.30 13.79
N GLN A 246 -2.51 15.21 13.34
CA GLN A 246 -3.49 14.53 14.16
C GLN A 246 -2.87 14.33 15.54
N GLU A 247 -3.41 15.01 16.53
CA GLU A 247 -3.16 14.68 17.92
C GLU A 247 -3.74 13.29 18.14
N HIS A 248 -3.04 12.29 17.65
CA HIS A 248 -3.31 10.93 18.06
C HIS A 248 -2.55 10.72 19.36
N THR A 249 -3.25 10.24 20.36
CA THR A 249 -2.74 10.04 21.70
C THR A 249 -1.68 8.95 21.79
N GLU A 250 -1.53 8.13 20.75
CA GLU A 250 -0.53 7.04 20.69
C GLU A 250 0.18 7.03 19.33
N HIS A 251 1.48 7.35 19.34
CA HIS A 251 2.32 7.27 18.15
C HIS A 251 2.74 5.85 17.85
N ILE A 252 2.64 5.44 16.58
CA ILE A 252 3.21 4.19 16.09
C ILE A 252 4.56 4.51 15.46
N TRP A 253 5.64 4.21 16.18
CA TRP A 253 7.00 4.49 15.75
C TRP A 253 7.52 3.41 14.81
N ASN A 254 8.31 3.80 13.80
CA ASN A 254 9.09 2.89 12.98
C ASN A 254 10.24 2.25 13.80
N ASP A 255 11.03 1.38 13.18
CA ASP A 255 12.17 0.71 13.84
C ASP A 255 13.30 1.66 14.23
N GLY A 256 13.23 2.93 13.84
CA GLY A 256 14.21 3.98 14.10
C GLY A 256 15.50 3.83 13.29
N GLU A 257 16.10 4.95 12.96
CA GLU A 257 17.35 5.07 12.22
C GLU A 257 18.44 5.61 13.13
N VAL A 258 19.59 4.92 13.22
CA VAL A 258 20.74 5.44 13.96
C VAL A 258 21.31 6.63 13.21
N LYS A 259 21.27 7.81 13.82
CA LYS A 259 21.78 9.06 13.26
C LYS A 259 23.22 9.34 13.69
N LYS A 260 23.58 8.87 14.88
CA LYS A 260 24.94 8.92 15.42
C LYS A 260 25.20 7.64 16.20
N GLU A 261 26.24 6.92 15.85
CA GLU A 261 26.70 5.79 16.62
C GLU A 261 27.28 6.23 17.97
N ALA A 262 27.04 5.45 19.01
CA ALA A 262 27.71 5.66 20.30
C ALA A 262 29.17 5.23 20.21
N THR A 263 30.05 5.98 20.85
CA THR A 263 31.45 5.61 21.05
C THR A 263 31.69 5.15 22.49
N CYS A 264 32.92 4.88 22.85
CA CYS A 264 33.23 4.55 24.24
C CYS A 264 32.92 5.68 25.22
N THR A 265 33.01 6.95 24.76
CA THR A 265 32.89 8.14 25.62
C THR A 265 31.75 9.06 25.22
N GLU A 266 31.26 8.95 24.01
CA GLU A 266 30.18 9.81 23.50
C GLU A 266 28.90 9.03 23.27
N GLU A 267 27.80 9.67 23.60
CA GLU A 267 26.46 9.15 23.33
C GLU A 267 26.15 9.20 21.83
N GLY A 268 25.44 8.19 21.36
CA GLY A 268 24.82 8.15 20.03
C GLY A 268 23.38 8.64 20.06
N SER A 269 22.71 8.59 18.91
CA SER A 269 21.31 8.94 18.79
C SER A 269 20.59 8.11 17.76
N LYS A 270 19.34 7.76 18.05
CA LYS A 270 18.43 7.04 17.18
C LYS A 270 17.17 7.85 16.96
N LEU A 271 16.85 8.12 15.70
CA LEU A 271 15.67 8.88 15.28
C LEU A 271 14.55 7.93 14.94
N TYR A 272 13.42 8.08 15.57
CA TYR A 272 12.17 7.39 15.24
C TYR A 272 11.21 8.35 14.56
N THR A 273 10.47 7.85 13.57
CA THR A 273 9.42 8.59 12.90
C THR A 273 8.09 7.86 13.10
N CYS A 274 7.07 8.59 13.50
CA CYS A 274 5.72 8.04 13.56
C CYS A 274 5.23 7.72 12.14
N ILE A 275 4.85 6.48 11.91
CA ILE A 275 4.38 6.03 10.58
C ILE A 275 3.00 6.57 10.20
N VAL A 276 2.32 7.22 11.15
CA VAL A 276 0.98 7.78 10.94
C VAL A 276 1.03 9.28 10.69
N CYS A 277 1.72 10.06 11.53
CA CYS A 277 1.75 11.52 11.46
C CYS A 277 3.08 12.12 10.98
N GLY A 278 4.13 11.31 10.86
CA GLY A 278 5.47 11.78 10.51
C GLY A 278 6.21 12.52 11.65
N ASP A 279 5.63 12.61 12.84
CA ASP A 279 6.33 13.16 13.99
C ASP A 279 7.58 12.36 14.33
N THR A 280 8.57 13.03 14.85
CA THR A 280 9.86 12.41 15.16
C THR A 280 10.17 12.49 16.64
N LYS A 281 10.79 11.44 17.19
CA LYS A 281 11.45 11.47 18.49
C LYS A 281 12.87 10.97 18.36
N THR A 282 13.75 11.50 19.16
CA THR A 282 15.14 11.02 19.24
C THR A 282 15.35 10.34 20.58
N GLU A 283 15.91 9.14 20.55
CA GLU A 283 16.38 8.44 21.73
C GLU A 283 17.90 8.46 21.77
N VAL A 284 18.44 8.64 22.97
CA VAL A 284 19.88 8.62 23.21
C VAL A 284 20.34 7.15 23.26
N ILE A 285 21.40 6.83 22.55
CA ILE A 285 22.13 5.58 22.69
C ILE A 285 23.25 5.86 23.68
N PRO A 286 23.24 5.25 24.87
CA PRO A 286 24.29 5.51 25.87
C PRO A 286 25.68 5.21 25.33
N ALA A 287 26.70 5.96 25.79
CA ALA A 287 28.08 5.65 25.50
C ALA A 287 28.40 4.22 25.94
N ALA A 288 29.13 3.48 25.11
CA ALA A 288 29.38 2.07 25.32
C ALA A 288 30.32 1.79 26.52
N GLY A 289 31.06 2.81 26.95
CA GLY A 289 32.13 2.65 27.90
C GLY A 289 33.38 2.02 27.28
N HIS A 290 34.47 1.98 28.07
CA HIS A 290 35.68 1.31 27.63
C HIS A 290 35.64 -0.16 28.02
N ASN A 291 36.07 -1.04 27.12
CA ASN A 291 36.28 -2.46 27.36
C ASN A 291 37.76 -2.73 27.27
N TYR A 292 38.48 -2.62 28.43
CA TYR A 292 39.90 -2.82 28.47
C TYR A 292 40.27 -4.30 28.41
N SER A 293 41.28 -4.61 27.60
CA SER A 293 41.90 -5.95 27.56
C SER A 293 42.47 -6.34 28.92
N THR A 294 42.35 -7.59 29.27
CA THR A 294 43.05 -8.15 30.48
C THR A 294 44.53 -8.40 30.22
N GLU A 295 44.96 -8.34 28.97
CA GLU A 295 46.35 -8.54 28.59
C GLU A 295 47.08 -7.19 28.54
N TRP A 296 48.34 -7.22 29.00
CA TRP A 296 49.22 -6.05 28.95
C TRP A 296 49.72 -5.82 27.53
N THR A 297 49.60 -4.62 27.06
CA THR A 297 50.26 -4.16 25.84
C THR A 297 51.45 -3.29 26.20
N ILE A 298 52.62 -3.59 25.58
CA ILE A 298 53.81 -2.75 25.76
C ILE A 298 53.67 -1.51 24.93
N ASP A 299 53.57 -0.35 25.58
CA ASP A 299 53.46 0.95 24.92
C ASP A 299 54.83 1.50 24.54
N LYS A 300 55.82 1.24 25.35
CA LYS A 300 57.23 1.60 25.15
C LYS A 300 58.12 0.53 25.74
N GLU A 301 59.03 0.02 24.95
CA GLU A 301 60.04 -0.92 25.41
C GLU A 301 61.00 -0.23 26.36
N ALA A 302 61.42 -0.96 27.41
CA ALA A 302 62.48 -0.50 28.28
C ALA A 302 63.85 -0.72 27.61
N THR A 303 64.78 0.20 27.84
CA THR A 303 66.17 0.08 27.41
C THR A 303 67.09 0.14 28.63
N THR A 304 68.40 0.02 28.47
CA THR A 304 69.36 0.24 29.53
C THR A 304 69.46 1.66 30.05
N THR A 305 68.98 2.64 29.22
CA THR A 305 69.00 4.06 29.52
C THR A 305 67.66 4.66 29.87
N GLU A 306 66.58 4.06 29.35
CA GLU A 306 65.22 4.60 29.50
C GLU A 306 64.25 3.52 30.02
N GLU A 307 63.29 3.95 30.84
CA GLU A 307 62.19 3.11 31.29
C GLU A 307 61.19 2.88 30.16
N GLY A 308 60.59 1.71 30.13
CA GLY A 308 59.45 1.38 29.30
C GLY A 308 58.12 1.66 29.97
N SER A 309 57.04 1.41 29.26
CA SER A 309 55.67 1.44 29.80
C SER A 309 54.79 0.37 29.17
N LYS A 310 53.81 -0.09 29.93
CA LYS A 310 52.75 -0.98 29.47
C LYS A 310 51.41 -0.51 30.02
N SER A 311 50.36 -0.83 29.34
CA SER A 311 48.98 -0.51 29.75
C SER A 311 47.99 -1.54 29.25
N HIS A 312 46.79 -1.48 29.78
CA HIS A 312 45.63 -2.19 29.20
C HIS A 312 44.96 -1.28 28.18
N HIS A 313 44.78 -1.77 26.94
CA HIS A 313 44.16 -1.03 25.89
C HIS A 313 42.67 -1.38 25.76
N CYS A 314 41.84 -0.36 25.58
CA CYS A 314 40.46 -0.58 25.19
C CYS A 314 40.40 -1.27 23.84
N THR A 315 39.71 -2.39 23.75
CA THR A 315 39.58 -3.19 22.53
C THR A 315 38.81 -2.50 21.41
N VAL A 316 38.12 -1.40 21.73
CA VAL A 316 37.25 -0.66 20.76
C VAL A 316 37.93 0.63 20.28
N CYS A 317 38.47 1.45 21.17
CA CYS A 317 39.02 2.76 20.82
C CYS A 317 40.53 2.90 21.05
N GLY A 318 41.17 1.90 21.64
CA GLY A 318 42.60 1.93 21.92
C GLY A 318 43.01 2.82 23.10
N ASP A 319 42.07 3.40 23.84
CA ASP A 319 42.36 4.18 25.03
C ASP A 319 43.07 3.32 26.08
N LYS A 320 43.91 3.95 26.93
CA LYS A 320 44.85 3.27 27.80
C LYS A 320 44.48 3.40 29.27
N ALA A 321 44.45 2.29 29.98
CA ALA A 321 44.26 2.26 31.42
C ALA A 321 45.43 1.55 32.12
N ASP A 322 45.59 1.76 33.43
CA ASP A 322 46.54 1.07 34.30
C ASP A 322 48.00 1.19 33.80
N ILE A 323 48.38 2.39 33.32
CA ILE A 323 49.71 2.64 32.81
C ILE A 323 50.75 2.32 33.86
N THR A 324 51.60 1.37 33.58
CA THR A 324 52.64 0.86 34.50
C THR A 324 54.00 1.00 33.86
N VAL A 325 54.95 1.45 34.65
CA VAL A 325 56.35 1.60 34.23
C VAL A 325 57.03 0.23 34.16
N ILE A 326 57.77 -0.02 33.10
CA ILE A 326 58.69 -1.15 32.97
C ILE A 326 60.09 -0.64 33.35
N PRO A 327 60.72 -1.17 34.40
CA PRO A 327 62.07 -0.74 34.82
C PRO A 327 63.09 -0.88 33.69
N LYS A 328 64.12 -0.04 33.74
CA LYS A 328 65.28 -0.13 32.83
C LYS A 328 65.91 -1.53 32.88
N LEU A 329 66.36 -1.95 31.73
CA LEU A 329 67.10 -3.21 31.61
C LEU A 329 68.42 -3.09 32.36
N GLU A 330 68.78 -4.12 33.15
CA GLU A 330 70.09 -4.19 33.80
C GLU A 330 71.19 -4.33 32.74
N ASN A 331 72.25 -3.58 32.95
CA ASN A 331 73.45 -3.65 32.10
C ASN A 331 74.27 -4.91 32.53
N THR A 332 73.89 -6.07 32.04
CA THR A 332 74.69 -7.29 32.26
C THR A 332 75.96 -7.20 31.42
N GLN A 333 77.05 -6.73 32.00
CA GLN A 333 78.38 -6.95 31.41
C GLN A 333 78.65 -8.48 31.41
N PRO A 334 79.18 -9.03 30.31
CA PRO A 334 79.69 -10.41 30.34
C PRO A 334 80.79 -10.50 31.36
N GLY A 335 80.61 -11.36 32.35
CA GLY A 335 81.68 -11.63 33.32
C GLY A 335 82.90 -12.20 32.65
N ASP A 336 84.04 -11.57 32.91
CA ASP A 336 85.33 -12.16 32.62
C ASP A 336 85.41 -13.46 33.44
N ASN A 337 85.47 -14.57 32.75
CA ASN A 337 85.90 -15.84 33.35
C ASN A 337 87.38 -15.91 33.16
N ASP A 338 88.11 -15.76 34.25
CA ASP A 338 89.48 -16.30 34.46
C ASP A 338 89.45 -17.82 34.66
#